data_44ed1f8effea09b837002597eb6a9e82
#
_entry.id   44ed1f8effea09b837002597eb6a9e82
#
_cell.length_a   1.000
_cell.length_b   1.000
_cell.length_c   1.000
_cell.angle_alpha   90.00
_cell.angle_beta   90.00
_cell.angle_gamma   90.00
#
_symmetry.space_group_name_H-M   'P 1'
#
loop_
_entity.id
_entity.type
_entity.pdbx_description
1 polymer ?
#
loop_
_entity_poly.entity_id
_entity_poly.type
_entity_poly.pdbx_seq_one_letter_code
_entity_poly.pdbx_strand_id
1 'polypeptide(L)'
;MTEEEKIFAGKMFDPRRQELKDLKHKAHEACRKYNSMDEYDPDRGEVIRAILGRAGKACYFQSPVQFNYGCHTFIGENFFANFNLMVMDDARVFIGDNVCFGPNVSLMATNHPLPAQERTGLDGEGRTTMAEFAREIHIGSGVWLACNVVVLDGVTIGDGAVIGAGSVVTKDIPVGWLAYGNPCRPIRPITAADSKRELILEEDLDHFAWNLTT
;
A
#
# COMPACT_ATOMS: atom_id res chain seq x y z
N MET A 1 25.17 -3.13 -11.37
CA MET A 1 23.81 -3.13 -10.79
C MET A 1 23.49 -1.72 -10.33
N THR A 2 22.38 -1.15 -10.79
CA THR A 2 21.81 0.07 -10.24
C THR A 2 21.26 -0.20 -8.83
N GLU A 3 20.94 0.85 -8.08
CA GLU A 3 20.32 0.65 -6.77
C GLU A 3 18.93 0.00 -6.91
N GLU A 4 18.16 0.37 -7.92
CA GLU A 4 16.86 -0.26 -8.22
C GLU A 4 17.00 -1.75 -8.56
N GLU A 5 18.01 -2.14 -9.37
CA GLU A 5 18.32 -3.55 -9.62
C GLU A 5 18.68 -4.31 -8.33
N LYS A 6 19.38 -3.67 -7.39
CA LYS A 6 19.68 -4.27 -6.08
C LYS A 6 18.42 -4.50 -5.26
N ILE A 7 17.51 -3.51 -5.24
CA ILE A 7 16.20 -3.63 -4.56
C ILE A 7 15.47 -4.88 -5.07
N PHE A 8 15.28 -4.99 -6.38
CA PHE A 8 14.54 -6.11 -6.96
C PHE A 8 15.27 -7.45 -6.91
N ALA A 9 16.58 -7.44 -6.69
CA ALA A 9 17.38 -8.65 -6.41
C ALA A 9 17.42 -9.01 -4.90
N GLY A 10 16.68 -8.29 -4.04
CA GLY A 10 16.66 -8.50 -2.60
C GLY A 10 17.99 -8.22 -1.92
N LYS A 11 18.78 -7.30 -2.47
CA LYS A 11 20.09 -6.90 -1.92
C LYS A 11 19.96 -5.60 -1.13
N MET A 12 20.94 -5.34 -0.30
CA MET A 12 21.06 -4.02 0.35
C MET A 12 21.35 -2.94 -0.68
N PHE A 13 20.73 -1.79 -0.48
CA PHE A 13 20.88 -0.61 -1.32
C PHE A 13 21.04 0.65 -0.46
N ASP A 14 21.55 1.72 -1.06
CA ASP A 14 21.62 3.04 -0.42
C ASP A 14 20.56 3.97 -1.02
N PRO A 15 19.47 4.29 -0.28
CA PRO A 15 18.37 5.14 -0.78
C PRO A 15 18.77 6.58 -1.10
N ARG A 16 20.03 6.95 -0.79
CA ARG A 16 20.56 8.29 -1.02
C ARG A 16 21.36 8.43 -2.31
N ARG A 17 21.48 7.35 -3.11
CA ARG A 17 22.04 7.44 -4.45
C ARG A 17 21.15 8.33 -5.33
N GLN A 18 21.79 9.07 -6.24
CA GLN A 18 21.10 10.11 -7.01
C GLN A 18 19.92 9.56 -7.81
N GLU A 19 20.06 8.38 -8.41
CA GLU A 19 19.00 7.72 -9.18
C GLU A 19 17.69 7.53 -8.34
N LEU A 20 17.82 7.08 -7.08
CA LEU A 20 16.67 6.89 -6.20
C LEU A 20 16.14 8.22 -5.66
N LYS A 21 17.02 9.20 -5.42
CA LYS A 21 16.59 10.56 -5.04
C LYS A 21 15.75 11.21 -6.13
N ASP A 22 16.10 11.03 -7.40
CA ASP A 22 15.37 11.60 -8.51
C ASP A 22 13.98 10.97 -8.65
N LEU A 23 13.86 9.64 -8.46
CA LEU A 23 12.57 8.97 -8.40
C LEU A 23 11.70 9.47 -7.23
N LYS A 24 12.26 9.54 -6.02
CA LYS A 24 11.57 10.11 -4.85
C LYS A 24 11.11 11.53 -5.09
N HIS A 25 11.98 12.37 -5.63
CA HIS A 25 11.64 13.77 -5.88
C HIS A 25 10.42 13.87 -6.80
N LYS A 26 10.41 13.13 -7.92
CA LYS A 26 9.28 13.09 -8.86
C LYS A 26 7.97 12.66 -8.17
N ALA A 27 8.02 11.61 -7.36
CA ALA A 27 6.84 11.10 -6.66
C ALA A 27 6.33 12.11 -5.62
N HIS A 28 7.25 12.68 -4.81
CA HIS A 28 6.88 13.65 -3.78
C HIS A 28 6.33 14.96 -4.36
N GLU A 29 6.85 15.43 -5.51
CA GLU A 29 6.28 16.58 -6.22
C GLU A 29 4.84 16.30 -6.68
N ALA A 30 4.60 15.12 -7.28
CA ALA A 30 3.26 14.74 -7.70
C ALA A 30 2.30 14.57 -6.52
N CYS A 31 2.75 13.98 -5.40
CA CYS A 31 1.95 13.90 -4.18
C CYS A 31 1.61 15.30 -3.63
N ARG A 32 2.57 16.24 -3.58
CA ARG A 32 2.29 17.62 -3.16
C ARG A 32 1.24 18.28 -4.06
N LYS A 33 1.40 18.14 -5.39
CA LYS A 33 0.44 18.68 -6.35
C LYS A 33 -0.95 18.07 -6.11
N TYR A 34 -1.05 16.74 -6.09
CA TYR A 34 -2.30 16.01 -5.87
C TYR A 34 -3.00 16.45 -4.57
N ASN A 35 -2.25 16.54 -3.48
CA ASN A 35 -2.79 16.87 -2.16
C ASN A 35 -3.29 18.31 -2.04
N SER A 36 -2.86 19.21 -2.94
CA SER A 36 -3.31 20.62 -3.00
C SER A 36 -4.45 20.88 -3.98
N MET A 37 -4.83 19.88 -4.80
CA MET A 37 -5.90 20.03 -5.79
C MET A 37 -7.26 19.88 -5.11
N ASP A 38 -8.26 20.56 -5.68
CA ASP A 38 -9.66 20.40 -5.30
C ASP A 38 -10.14 18.96 -5.58
N GLU A 39 -11.04 18.45 -4.74
CA GLU A 39 -11.55 17.08 -4.87
C GLU A 39 -12.33 16.85 -6.16
N TYR A 40 -12.94 17.91 -6.70
CA TYR A 40 -13.72 17.88 -7.94
C TYR A 40 -12.89 18.24 -9.19
N ASP A 41 -11.59 18.49 -9.05
CA ASP A 41 -10.72 18.76 -10.19
C ASP A 41 -10.63 17.51 -11.09
N PRO A 42 -11.07 17.58 -12.36
CA PRO A 42 -11.11 16.42 -13.25
C PRO A 42 -9.73 15.82 -13.56
N ASP A 43 -8.67 16.62 -13.46
CA ASP A 43 -7.30 16.19 -13.76
C ASP A 43 -6.60 15.56 -12.57
N ARG A 44 -7.21 15.63 -11.39
CA ARG A 44 -6.60 15.18 -10.13
C ARG A 44 -6.17 13.71 -10.19
N GLY A 45 -7.04 12.84 -10.72
CA GLY A 45 -6.75 11.42 -10.86
C GLY A 45 -5.54 11.11 -11.76
N GLU A 46 -5.32 11.91 -12.81
CA GLU A 46 -4.20 11.72 -13.72
C GLU A 46 -2.86 12.07 -13.05
N VAL A 47 -2.83 13.07 -12.17
CA VAL A 47 -1.61 13.47 -11.47
C VAL A 47 -1.02 12.31 -10.66
N ILE A 48 -1.86 11.57 -9.94
CA ILE A 48 -1.39 10.45 -9.13
C ILE A 48 -1.12 9.21 -9.99
N ARG A 49 -1.97 8.92 -10.98
CA ARG A 49 -1.74 7.79 -11.90
C ARG A 49 -0.43 7.89 -12.66
N ALA A 50 0.00 9.10 -13.00
CA ALA A 50 1.23 9.34 -13.76
C ALA A 50 2.52 8.90 -13.06
N ILE A 51 2.50 8.73 -11.74
CA ILE A 51 3.67 8.26 -10.99
C ILE A 51 3.58 6.78 -10.62
N LEU A 52 2.39 6.16 -10.69
CA LEU A 52 2.22 4.75 -10.32
C LEU A 52 2.74 3.83 -11.44
N GLY A 53 3.31 2.70 -11.05
CA GLY A 53 3.72 1.66 -11.99
C GLY A 53 2.54 1.13 -12.81
N ARG A 54 1.38 1.00 -12.17
CA ARG A 54 0.07 0.77 -12.79
C ARG A 54 -1.04 1.19 -11.85
N ALA A 55 -2.13 1.73 -12.39
CA ALA A 55 -3.38 1.90 -11.66
C ALA A 55 -4.56 1.63 -12.59
N GLY A 56 -5.59 0.97 -12.08
CA GLY A 56 -6.86 0.77 -12.75
C GLY A 56 -7.59 2.09 -13.02
N LYS A 57 -8.62 2.04 -13.84
CA LYS A 57 -9.38 3.24 -14.23
C LYS A 57 -10.19 3.83 -13.09
N ALA A 58 -10.83 2.98 -12.28
CA ALA A 58 -11.67 3.37 -11.16
C ALA A 58 -10.89 3.38 -9.83
N CYS A 59 -9.78 4.12 -9.78
CA CYS A 59 -9.00 4.30 -8.55
C CYS A 59 -9.26 5.68 -7.95
N TYR A 60 -9.64 5.71 -6.68
CA TYR A 60 -9.86 6.95 -5.93
C TYR A 60 -9.00 6.99 -4.68
N PHE A 61 -8.37 8.13 -4.46
CA PHE A 61 -7.54 8.39 -3.28
C PHE A 61 -8.04 9.65 -2.58
N GLN A 62 -8.43 9.52 -1.33
CA GLN A 62 -8.72 10.68 -0.48
C GLN A 62 -7.40 11.31 -0.04
N SER A 63 -7.21 12.60 -0.31
CA SER A 63 -5.98 13.30 0.12
C SER A 63 -5.95 13.56 1.62
N PRO A 64 -4.75 13.66 2.23
CA PRO A 64 -3.46 13.52 1.57
C PRO A 64 -3.01 12.08 1.35
N VAL A 65 -2.14 11.88 0.33
CA VAL A 65 -1.45 10.61 0.06
C VAL A 65 0.05 10.84 -0.01
N GLN A 66 0.83 9.78 0.27
CA GLN A 66 2.29 9.79 0.19
C GLN A 66 2.78 8.50 -0.48
N PHE A 67 3.57 8.63 -1.52
CA PHE A 67 4.30 7.53 -2.15
C PHE A 67 5.79 7.84 -2.12
N ASN A 68 6.63 6.85 -1.80
CA ASN A 68 8.09 7.03 -1.79
C ASN A 68 8.63 7.15 -3.22
N TYR A 69 8.32 6.16 -4.07
CA TYR A 69 8.68 6.18 -5.50
C TYR A 69 7.45 6.23 -6.41
N GLY A 70 6.33 5.67 -6.00
CA GLY A 70 5.11 5.52 -6.80
C GLY A 70 5.25 4.48 -7.92
N CYS A 71 6.32 4.53 -8.70
CA CYS A 71 6.53 3.65 -9.84
C CYS A 71 6.67 2.15 -9.48
N HIS A 72 6.89 1.82 -8.22
CA HIS A 72 6.90 0.45 -7.74
C HIS A 72 5.54 0.00 -7.18
N THR A 73 4.50 0.83 -7.24
CA THR A 73 3.15 0.50 -6.77
C THR A 73 2.25 0.17 -7.96
N PHE A 74 1.60 -1.00 -7.91
CA PHE A 74 0.75 -1.56 -8.96
C PHE A 74 -0.63 -1.83 -8.36
N ILE A 75 -1.67 -1.15 -8.86
CA ILE A 75 -3.03 -1.19 -8.34
C ILE A 75 -3.98 -1.70 -9.41
N GLY A 76 -4.88 -2.60 -9.04
CA GLY A 76 -5.95 -3.14 -9.87
C GLY A 76 -7.11 -2.17 -10.07
N GLU A 77 -8.23 -2.68 -10.55
CA GLU A 77 -9.46 -1.92 -10.79
C GLU A 77 -10.24 -1.68 -9.49
N ASN A 78 -11.03 -0.61 -9.47
CA ASN A 78 -11.97 -0.28 -8.38
C ASN A 78 -11.28 -0.23 -7.00
N PHE A 79 -10.24 0.58 -6.91
CA PHE A 79 -9.49 0.80 -5.67
C PHE A 79 -9.95 2.07 -4.97
N PHE A 80 -10.15 1.99 -3.67
CA PHE A 80 -10.43 3.14 -2.81
C PHE A 80 -9.41 3.23 -1.67
N ALA A 81 -8.80 4.39 -1.50
CA ALA A 81 -8.02 4.72 -0.31
C ALA A 81 -8.60 5.96 0.38
N ASN A 82 -8.84 5.82 1.68
CA ASN A 82 -9.24 6.92 2.54
C ASN A 82 -8.01 7.80 2.91
N PHE A 83 -8.22 8.84 3.72
CA PHE A 83 -7.20 9.83 4.12
C PHE A 83 -5.90 9.22 4.63
N ASN A 84 -4.78 9.89 4.34
CA ASN A 84 -3.45 9.60 4.86
C ASN A 84 -2.91 8.22 4.45
N LEU A 85 -3.17 7.78 3.21
CA LEU A 85 -2.46 6.62 2.68
C LEU A 85 -0.97 6.94 2.57
N MET A 86 -0.13 6.07 3.15
CA MET A 86 1.33 6.11 3.00
C MET A 86 1.83 4.81 2.39
N VAL A 87 2.60 4.91 1.31
CA VAL A 87 3.22 3.75 0.65
C VAL A 87 4.73 3.98 0.52
N MET A 88 5.50 3.26 1.33
CA MET A 88 6.96 3.19 1.24
C MET A 88 7.30 2.04 0.29
N ASP A 89 7.18 2.31 -1.00
CA ASP A 89 7.32 1.34 -2.08
C ASP A 89 8.77 1.22 -2.57
N ASP A 90 9.70 0.96 -1.64
CA ASP A 90 11.08 0.67 -2.04
C ASP A 90 11.12 -0.64 -2.85
N ALA A 91 10.53 -1.74 -2.36
CA ALA A 91 10.19 -2.87 -3.21
C ALA A 91 8.78 -2.70 -3.82
N ARG A 92 8.41 -3.60 -4.72
CA ARG A 92 7.11 -3.55 -5.39
C ARG A 92 5.96 -3.80 -4.40
N VAL A 93 4.90 -3.04 -4.60
CA VAL A 93 3.63 -3.19 -3.87
C VAL A 93 2.55 -3.52 -4.88
N PHE A 94 1.95 -4.69 -4.76
CA PHE A 94 0.87 -5.16 -5.61
C PHE A 94 -0.45 -5.12 -4.83
N ILE A 95 -1.45 -4.48 -5.41
CA ILE A 95 -2.80 -4.36 -4.85
C ILE A 95 -3.78 -4.85 -5.91
N GLY A 96 -4.62 -5.82 -5.56
CA GLY A 96 -5.61 -6.42 -6.45
C GLY A 96 -6.79 -5.50 -6.76
N ASP A 97 -7.84 -6.08 -7.29
CA ASP A 97 -9.09 -5.40 -7.65
C ASP A 97 -10.05 -5.30 -6.46
N ASN A 98 -10.95 -4.31 -6.48
CA ASN A 98 -11.99 -4.13 -5.46
C ASN A 98 -11.44 -4.01 -4.02
N VAL A 99 -10.32 -3.32 -3.87
CA VAL A 99 -9.65 -3.16 -2.57
C VAL A 99 -10.05 -1.84 -1.94
N CYS A 100 -10.32 -1.87 -0.63
CA CYS A 100 -10.69 -0.69 0.14
C CYS A 100 -9.75 -0.49 1.33
N PHE A 101 -9.18 0.72 1.45
CA PHE A 101 -8.36 1.13 2.58
C PHE A 101 -9.07 2.21 3.39
N GLY A 102 -9.17 1.99 4.70
CA GLY A 102 -9.55 3.00 5.67
C GLY A 102 -8.48 4.08 5.85
N PRO A 103 -8.76 5.10 6.66
CA PRO A 103 -7.78 6.17 6.91
C PRO A 103 -6.53 5.67 7.64
N ASN A 104 -5.39 6.34 7.36
CA ASN A 104 -4.10 6.08 7.97
C ASN A 104 -3.55 4.67 7.71
N VAL A 105 -3.79 4.10 6.54
CA VAL A 105 -3.14 2.85 6.12
C VAL A 105 -1.71 3.14 5.69
N SER A 106 -0.77 2.31 6.15
CA SER A 106 0.65 2.40 5.80
C SER A 106 1.15 1.06 5.26
N LEU A 107 1.71 1.07 4.05
CA LEU A 107 2.37 -0.07 3.42
C LEU A 107 3.88 0.18 3.43
N MET A 108 4.64 -0.65 4.15
CA MET A 108 6.06 -0.45 4.44
C MET A 108 6.87 -1.56 3.78
N ALA A 109 7.11 -1.45 2.47
CA ALA A 109 7.90 -2.44 1.71
C ALA A 109 9.41 -2.25 1.86
N THR A 110 9.84 -1.50 2.87
CA THR A 110 11.23 -1.21 3.20
C THR A 110 11.58 -1.66 4.61
N ASN A 111 12.85 -1.94 4.85
CA ASN A 111 13.37 -2.28 6.17
C ASN A 111 14.87 -1.94 6.27
N HIS A 112 15.39 -2.01 7.48
CA HIS A 112 16.79 -1.74 7.78
C HIS A 112 17.46 -2.93 8.51
N PRO A 113 18.78 -3.13 8.36
CA PRO A 113 19.51 -4.01 9.23
C PRO A 113 19.32 -3.66 10.71
N LEU A 114 19.09 -4.65 11.55
CA LEU A 114 18.93 -4.44 13.00
C LEU A 114 20.23 -3.98 13.69
N PRO A 115 21.41 -4.52 13.34
CA PRO A 115 22.66 -4.00 13.88
C PRO A 115 22.90 -2.56 13.43
N ALA A 116 23.13 -1.65 14.40
CA ALA A 116 23.26 -0.21 14.11
C ALA A 116 24.40 0.08 13.13
N GLN A 117 25.53 -0.64 13.29
CA GLN A 117 26.72 -0.48 12.44
C GLN A 117 26.52 -0.96 10.99
N GLU A 118 25.50 -1.75 10.72
CA GLU A 118 25.12 -2.18 9.37
C GLU A 118 24.11 -1.23 8.74
N ARG A 119 23.39 -0.47 9.56
CA ARG A 119 22.30 0.42 9.12
C ARG A 119 22.79 1.78 8.66
N THR A 120 23.69 2.39 9.41
CA THR A 120 24.24 3.70 9.11
C THR A 120 25.73 3.75 9.41
N GLY A 121 26.49 4.50 8.62
CA GLY A 121 27.92 4.68 8.79
C GLY A 121 28.43 5.85 7.97
N LEU A 122 29.76 5.92 7.81
CA LEU A 122 30.43 6.83 6.92
C LEU A 122 31.17 6.04 5.83
N ASP A 123 31.16 6.54 4.61
CA ASP A 123 32.01 6.01 3.54
C ASP A 123 33.47 6.52 3.68
N GLY A 124 34.35 6.05 2.77
CA GLY A 124 35.77 6.42 2.77
C GLY A 124 36.01 7.93 2.56
N GLU A 125 34.99 8.70 2.18
CA GLU A 125 35.06 10.16 2.00
C GLU A 125 34.37 10.92 3.13
N GLY A 126 33.97 10.22 4.22
CA GLY A 126 33.30 10.82 5.37
C GLY A 126 31.85 11.18 5.16
N ARG A 127 31.20 10.71 4.08
CA ARG A 127 29.77 10.93 3.82
C ARG A 127 28.96 9.85 4.54
N THR A 128 27.85 10.25 5.15
CA THR A 128 26.95 9.29 5.80
C THR A 128 26.43 8.27 4.78
N THR A 129 26.44 6.99 5.08
CA THR A 129 25.80 5.92 4.32
C THR A 129 24.58 5.40 5.07
N MET A 130 23.62 4.85 4.33
CA MET A 130 22.45 4.21 4.89
C MET A 130 22.20 2.93 4.10
N ALA A 131 22.04 1.83 4.81
CA ALA A 131 21.70 0.56 4.19
C ALA A 131 20.23 0.23 4.47
N GLU A 132 19.52 -0.07 3.40
CA GLU A 132 18.15 -0.58 3.42
C GLU A 132 18.09 -1.90 2.65
N PHE A 133 17.10 -2.70 2.94
CA PHE A 133 16.64 -3.80 2.11
C PHE A 133 15.11 -3.72 2.00
N ALA A 134 14.54 -4.33 0.98
CA ALA A 134 13.12 -4.23 0.74
C ALA A 134 12.57 -5.58 0.28
N ARG A 135 11.32 -5.86 0.61
CA ARG A 135 10.58 -7.03 0.17
C ARG A 135 9.19 -6.63 -0.28
N GLU A 136 8.73 -7.29 -1.33
CA GLU A 136 7.44 -6.99 -1.94
C GLU A 136 6.28 -7.18 -0.97
N ILE A 137 5.24 -6.35 -1.11
CA ILE A 137 3.95 -6.53 -0.43
C ILE A 137 2.93 -6.92 -1.47
N HIS A 138 2.13 -7.95 -1.17
CA HIS A 138 1.05 -8.42 -2.02
C HIS A 138 -0.28 -8.34 -1.28
N ILE A 139 -1.22 -7.56 -1.81
CA ILE A 139 -2.58 -7.44 -1.29
C ILE A 139 -3.54 -7.97 -2.35
N GLY A 140 -4.26 -9.02 -2.01
CA GLY A 140 -5.20 -9.69 -2.90
C GLY A 140 -6.43 -8.85 -3.25
N SER A 141 -7.25 -9.36 -4.13
CA SER A 141 -8.50 -8.72 -4.54
C SER A 141 -9.57 -8.80 -3.44
N GLY A 142 -10.44 -7.78 -3.37
CA GLY A 142 -11.51 -7.72 -2.37
C GLY A 142 -11.05 -7.52 -0.93
N VAL A 143 -9.78 -7.18 -0.70
CA VAL A 143 -9.24 -6.94 0.65
C VAL A 143 -9.75 -5.62 1.21
N TRP A 144 -10.12 -5.64 2.48
CA TRP A 144 -10.39 -4.44 3.25
C TRP A 144 -9.36 -4.28 4.39
N LEU A 145 -8.59 -3.20 4.33
CA LEU A 145 -7.77 -2.74 5.45
C LEU A 145 -8.52 -1.64 6.18
N ALA A 146 -8.85 -1.85 7.46
CA ALA A 146 -9.52 -0.83 8.27
C ALA A 146 -8.56 0.31 8.66
N CYS A 147 -9.02 1.26 9.47
CA CYS A 147 -8.20 2.42 9.82
C CYS A 147 -6.95 2.06 10.64
N ASN A 148 -5.86 2.83 10.46
CA ASN A 148 -4.60 2.69 11.19
C ASN A 148 -3.94 1.30 11.04
N VAL A 149 -4.10 0.66 9.89
CA VAL A 149 -3.43 -0.61 9.58
C VAL A 149 -2.04 -0.32 9.02
N VAL A 150 -1.04 -1.04 9.56
CA VAL A 150 0.33 -1.05 9.04
C VAL A 150 0.65 -2.43 8.48
N VAL A 151 1.08 -2.51 7.23
CA VAL A 151 1.55 -3.76 6.59
C VAL A 151 3.05 -3.68 6.41
N LEU A 152 3.79 -4.66 6.94
CA LEU A 152 5.25 -4.70 6.84
C LEU A 152 5.71 -5.42 5.57
N ASP A 153 6.99 -5.25 5.29
CA ASP A 153 7.69 -5.82 4.13
C ASP A 153 7.59 -7.34 4.07
N GLY A 154 7.44 -7.88 2.87
CA GLY A 154 7.37 -9.32 2.61
C GLY A 154 6.03 -9.97 2.93
N VAL A 155 4.99 -9.20 3.27
CA VAL A 155 3.68 -9.74 3.64
C VAL A 155 2.80 -9.94 2.42
N THR A 156 2.09 -11.08 2.41
CA THR A 156 0.98 -11.38 1.49
C THR A 156 -0.34 -11.41 2.27
N ILE A 157 -1.32 -10.63 1.83
CA ILE A 157 -2.70 -10.65 2.33
C ILE A 157 -3.58 -11.28 1.26
N GLY A 158 -4.18 -12.43 1.56
CA GLY A 158 -4.99 -13.20 0.61
C GLY A 158 -6.29 -12.52 0.23
N ASP A 159 -6.85 -12.90 -0.92
CA ASP A 159 -8.08 -12.36 -1.47
C ASP A 159 -9.23 -12.37 -0.44
N GLY A 160 -10.04 -11.32 -0.45
CA GLY A 160 -11.21 -11.20 0.42
C GLY A 160 -10.91 -11.11 1.92
N ALA A 161 -9.65 -11.00 2.32
CA ALA A 161 -9.31 -10.84 3.74
C ALA A 161 -9.70 -9.46 4.26
N VAL A 162 -10.01 -9.40 5.56
CA VAL A 162 -10.33 -8.17 6.27
C VAL A 162 -9.34 -7.98 7.43
N ILE A 163 -8.69 -6.83 7.46
CA ILE A 163 -7.76 -6.47 8.53
C ILE A 163 -8.40 -5.42 9.43
N GLY A 164 -8.62 -5.77 10.69
CA GLY A 164 -9.22 -4.90 11.68
C GLY A 164 -8.36 -3.69 12.04
N ALA A 165 -9.02 -2.63 12.50
CA ALA A 165 -8.39 -1.35 12.81
C ALA A 165 -7.25 -1.47 13.83
N GLY A 166 -6.20 -0.63 13.65
CA GLY A 166 -5.03 -0.57 14.54
C GLY A 166 -4.09 -1.77 14.44
N SER A 167 -4.22 -2.60 13.42
CA SER A 167 -3.41 -3.82 13.25
C SER A 167 -2.04 -3.53 12.68
N VAL A 168 -1.03 -4.31 13.12
CA VAL A 168 0.31 -4.35 12.51
C VAL A 168 0.51 -5.74 11.90
N VAL A 169 0.43 -5.82 10.57
CA VAL A 169 0.52 -7.08 9.81
C VAL A 169 1.98 -7.41 9.56
N THR A 170 2.49 -8.42 10.25
CA THR A 170 3.89 -8.85 10.24
C THR A 170 4.09 -10.22 9.59
N LYS A 171 3.02 -10.88 9.18
CA LYS A 171 3.01 -12.23 8.56
C LYS A 171 1.81 -12.32 7.62
N ASP A 172 1.87 -13.27 6.70
CA ASP A 172 0.82 -13.52 5.73
C ASP A 172 -0.54 -13.79 6.38
N ILE A 173 -1.59 -13.32 5.69
CA ILE A 173 -2.99 -13.53 6.08
C ILE A 173 -3.67 -14.41 5.03
N PRO A 174 -4.35 -15.48 5.44
CA PRO A 174 -5.03 -16.38 4.51
C PRO A 174 -6.21 -15.71 3.78
N VAL A 175 -6.56 -16.27 2.62
CA VAL A 175 -7.72 -15.89 1.80
C VAL A 175 -9.00 -15.94 2.62
N GLY A 176 -9.83 -14.88 2.57
CA GLY A 176 -11.15 -14.84 3.20
C GLY A 176 -11.14 -14.84 4.73
N TRP A 177 -10.08 -14.38 5.36
CA TRP A 177 -9.98 -14.34 6.81
C TRP A 177 -10.14 -12.94 7.39
N LEU A 178 -10.82 -12.88 8.53
CA LEU A 178 -10.75 -11.74 9.45
C LEU A 178 -9.48 -11.89 10.29
N ALA A 179 -8.64 -10.84 10.29
CA ALA A 179 -7.43 -10.77 11.09
C ALA A 179 -7.32 -9.42 11.79
N TYR A 180 -6.75 -9.36 12.99
CA TYR A 180 -6.48 -8.10 13.68
C TYR A 180 -5.46 -8.24 14.81
N GLY A 181 -5.04 -7.09 15.34
CA GLY A 181 -4.17 -6.96 16.51
C GLY A 181 -2.76 -6.46 16.18
N ASN A 182 -1.96 -6.26 17.22
CA ASN A 182 -0.55 -5.91 17.14
C ASN A 182 0.27 -6.85 18.04
N PRO A 183 0.98 -7.83 17.46
CA PRO A 183 1.02 -8.16 16.03
C PRO A 183 -0.30 -8.77 15.53
N CYS A 184 -0.65 -8.49 14.28
CA CYS A 184 -1.87 -8.99 13.63
C CYS A 184 -1.87 -10.53 13.56
N ARG A 185 -3.03 -11.15 13.81
CA ARG A 185 -3.21 -12.60 13.71
C ARG A 185 -4.51 -12.93 12.99
N PRO A 186 -4.54 -13.97 12.16
CA PRO A 186 -5.79 -14.56 11.66
C PRO A 186 -6.66 -15.01 12.84
N ILE A 187 -7.93 -14.64 12.85
CA ILE A 187 -8.88 -14.92 13.92
C ILE A 187 -9.86 -16.01 13.52
N ARG A 188 -10.52 -15.81 12.37
CA ARG A 188 -11.50 -16.75 11.82
C ARG A 188 -11.75 -16.50 10.34
N PRO A 189 -12.25 -17.50 9.61
CA PRO A 189 -12.79 -17.27 8.27
C PRO A 189 -13.97 -16.29 8.29
N ILE A 190 -14.12 -15.53 7.21
CA ILE A 190 -15.32 -14.73 6.92
C ILE A 190 -16.36 -15.68 6.32
N THR A 191 -17.60 -15.56 6.76
CA THR A 191 -18.69 -16.46 6.35
C THR A 191 -19.95 -15.68 5.97
N ALA A 192 -20.97 -16.36 5.44
CA ALA A 192 -22.25 -15.75 5.13
C ALA A 192 -22.92 -15.08 6.36
N ALA A 193 -22.59 -15.52 7.58
CA ALA A 193 -23.11 -14.91 8.80
C ALA A 193 -22.56 -13.48 9.05
N ASP A 194 -21.49 -13.09 8.36
CA ASP A 194 -20.92 -11.74 8.43
C ASP A 194 -21.64 -10.75 7.50
N SER A 195 -22.55 -11.25 6.64
CA SER A 195 -23.34 -10.43 5.74
C SER A 195 -24.16 -9.39 6.51
N LYS A 196 -24.26 -8.20 5.95
CA LYS A 196 -25.13 -7.12 6.42
C LYS A 196 -26.15 -6.74 5.36
N ARG A 197 -26.47 -7.68 4.46
CA ARG A 197 -27.39 -7.45 3.35
C ARG A 197 -28.79 -7.07 3.84
N GLU A 198 -29.18 -7.52 5.02
CA GLU A 198 -30.42 -7.17 5.69
C GLU A 198 -30.55 -5.69 6.07
N LEU A 199 -29.44 -4.94 6.01
CA LEU A 199 -29.44 -3.50 6.27
C LEU A 199 -29.68 -2.68 4.98
N ILE A 200 -29.73 -3.32 3.81
CA ILE A 200 -30.01 -2.64 2.54
C ILE A 200 -31.52 -2.43 2.44
N LEU A 201 -31.94 -1.17 2.19
CA LEU A 201 -33.35 -0.88 1.94
C LEU A 201 -33.79 -1.54 0.63
N GLU A 202 -35.07 -1.97 0.55
CA GLU A 202 -35.59 -2.67 -0.63
C GLU A 202 -35.44 -1.82 -1.92
N GLU A 203 -35.63 -0.50 -1.81
CA GLU A 203 -35.48 0.47 -2.89
C GLU A 203 -34.04 0.66 -3.38
N ASP A 204 -33.04 0.26 -2.57
CA ASP A 204 -31.62 0.37 -2.87
C ASP A 204 -30.98 -0.93 -3.35
N LEU A 205 -31.75 -2.03 -3.41
CA LEU A 205 -31.21 -3.35 -3.77
C LEU A 205 -30.53 -3.36 -5.14
N ASP A 206 -31.09 -2.65 -6.13
CA ASP A 206 -30.51 -2.55 -7.47
C ASP A 206 -29.24 -1.70 -7.48
N HIS A 207 -29.18 -0.66 -6.63
CA HIS A 207 -27.99 0.20 -6.47
C HIS A 207 -26.83 -0.58 -5.85
N PHE A 208 -27.08 -1.44 -4.87
CA PHE A 208 -26.10 -2.31 -4.21
C PHE A 208 -26.03 -3.73 -4.82
N ALA A 209 -26.57 -3.94 -6.02
CA ALA A 209 -26.47 -5.19 -6.76
C ALA A 209 -25.04 -5.45 -7.25
N TRP A 210 -24.08 -5.42 -6.33
CA TRP A 210 -22.72 -5.85 -6.59
C TRP A 210 -22.76 -7.34 -6.88
N ASN A 211 -22.22 -7.75 -8.01
CA ASN A 211 -22.20 -9.14 -8.51
C ASN A 211 -21.99 -10.16 -7.39
N LEU A 212 -23.06 -10.51 -6.73
CA LEU A 212 -23.14 -11.58 -5.75
C LEU A 212 -23.41 -12.91 -6.47
N THR A 213 -22.72 -13.12 -7.58
CA THR A 213 -22.63 -14.45 -8.15
C THR A 213 -21.69 -15.24 -7.26
N THR A 214 -22.30 -16.07 -6.46
CA THR A 214 -21.83 -17.15 -5.59
C THR A 214 -20.42 -17.67 -5.84
#